data_c9ebeabff91c15eb0b4bfd65f5affd0c
#
_entry.id   c9ebeabff91c15eb0b4bfd65f5affd0c
#
_cell.length_a   1.000
_cell.length_b   1.000
_cell.length_c   1.000
_cell.angle_alpha   90.00
_cell.angle_beta   90.00
_cell.angle_gamma   90.00
#
_symmetry.space_group_name_H-M   'P 1'
#
loop_
_entity.id
_entity.type
_entity.pdbx_description
1 polymer ?
#
loop_
_entity_poly.entity_id
_entity_poly.type
_entity_poly.pdbx_seq_one_letter_code
_entity_poly.pdbx_strand_id
1 'polypeptide(L)'
;MRTSLPIALVLSLASVAACTSKEAARTSDSTAAAASTTASAASTTASAASTTTSAAPTTEEGKIQNAMSAAPDSVSQAATIMDWPATEGGKFTQLRAGTNGWVCYPSTPAASSAVGQDPMCLDAEFQKWAGAWLTKMKSPKLTGVGVAYMLQGDRGASVTDPFAKSAADAKDWVVAGPHIMITTPNTASLAVLPGVPTGGIPWVMWKGTPYAHIMVPVKQ
;
A
#
# COMPACT_ATOMS: atom_id res chain seq x y z
N MET A 1 -22.87 -4.27 -56.34
CA MET A 1 -21.86 -3.32 -56.90
C MET A 1 -20.70 -3.27 -55.91
N ARG A 2 -19.56 -3.79 -56.37
CA ARG A 2 -18.31 -3.86 -55.56
C ARG A 2 -17.46 -2.62 -55.91
N THR A 3 -17.01 -1.86 -54.96
CA THR A 3 -15.98 -0.84 -55.16
C THR A 3 -14.85 -1.06 -54.15
N SER A 4 -13.75 -1.55 -54.68
CA SER A 4 -12.45 -1.70 -54.02
C SER A 4 -11.70 -0.38 -54.09
N LEU A 5 -11.09 0.11 -53.01
CA LEU A 5 -10.08 1.17 -52.98
C LEU A 5 -8.73 0.60 -52.57
N PRO A 6 -7.62 1.05 -53.13
CA PRO A 6 -6.30 0.48 -52.90
C PRO A 6 -5.59 1.14 -51.73
N ILE A 7 -4.78 0.30 -51.06
CA ILE A 7 -3.85 0.64 -49.98
C ILE A 7 -2.62 1.32 -50.60
N ALA A 8 -2.29 2.54 -50.16
CA ALA A 8 -1.03 3.18 -50.43
C ALA A 8 -0.05 2.95 -49.25
N LEU A 9 1.02 2.22 -49.51
CA LEU A 9 2.15 1.94 -48.62
C LEU A 9 3.15 3.10 -48.72
N VAL A 10 3.32 3.84 -47.63
CA VAL A 10 4.39 4.85 -47.53
C VAL A 10 5.51 4.33 -46.64
N LEU A 11 6.66 4.06 -47.28
CA LEU A 11 7.92 3.68 -46.60
C LEU A 11 8.66 4.98 -46.23
N SER A 12 8.86 5.24 -44.95
CA SER A 12 9.74 6.30 -44.46
C SER A 12 11.00 5.72 -43.86
N LEU A 13 12.15 5.92 -44.51
CA LEU A 13 13.47 5.68 -43.99
C LEU A 13 13.81 6.76 -42.93
N ALA A 14 14.17 6.38 -41.74
CA ALA A 14 14.76 7.25 -40.75
C ALA A 14 16.22 6.90 -40.52
N SER A 15 17.09 7.88 -40.71
CA SER A 15 18.53 7.84 -40.65
C SER A 15 19.04 7.73 -39.20
N VAL A 16 20.01 6.85 -38.97
CA VAL A 16 20.75 6.68 -37.73
C VAL A 16 21.90 7.70 -37.68
N ALA A 17 21.90 8.58 -36.69
CA ALA A 17 23.03 9.43 -36.37
C ALA A 17 23.75 8.88 -35.12
N ALA A 18 24.95 8.38 -35.32
CA ALA A 18 25.86 7.95 -34.26
C ALA A 18 26.61 9.15 -33.70
N CYS A 19 26.48 9.43 -32.41
CA CYS A 19 27.36 10.36 -31.69
C CYS A 19 28.38 9.57 -30.86
N THR A 20 29.63 9.57 -31.31
CA THR A 20 30.80 9.13 -30.55
C THR A 20 31.23 10.23 -29.59
N SER A 21 31.23 9.98 -28.30
CA SER A 21 31.80 10.87 -27.29
C SER A 21 33.16 10.36 -26.86
N LYS A 22 34.12 11.24 -26.99
CA LYS A 22 35.56 11.10 -26.79
C LYS A 22 35.90 11.11 -25.30
N GLU A 23 36.58 10.09 -24.88
CA GLU A 23 37.22 9.93 -23.58
C GLU A 23 38.40 10.91 -23.43
N ALA A 24 38.41 11.66 -22.30
CA ALA A 24 39.57 12.46 -21.91
C ALA A 24 40.04 12.03 -20.54
N ALA A 25 41.09 11.28 -20.54
CA ALA A 25 41.90 10.95 -19.36
C ALA A 25 42.57 12.23 -18.82
N ARG A 26 42.47 12.47 -17.50
CA ARG A 26 43.40 13.37 -16.78
C ARG A 26 44.00 12.62 -15.60
N THR A 27 45.30 12.49 -15.72
CA THR A 27 46.24 11.98 -14.71
C THR A 27 46.44 12.98 -13.58
N SER A 28 46.53 12.44 -12.38
CA SER A 28 47.38 12.73 -11.21
C SER A 28 47.91 14.16 -10.99
N ASP A 29 47.71 14.72 -9.82
CA ASP A 29 48.89 15.01 -8.95
C ASP A 29 48.49 15.02 -7.46
N SER A 30 49.43 14.58 -6.66
CA SER A 30 49.43 14.36 -5.23
C SER A 30 49.90 15.62 -4.53
N THR A 31 49.17 16.11 -3.51
CA THR A 31 49.83 16.86 -2.43
C THR A 31 49.08 16.64 -1.11
N ALA A 32 49.80 16.08 -0.17
CA ALA A 32 49.40 15.87 1.20
C ALA A 32 49.40 17.21 1.98
N ALA A 33 48.31 17.45 2.73
CA ALA A 33 48.34 18.37 3.86
C ALA A 33 47.51 17.76 5.00
N ALA A 34 48.23 17.46 6.08
CA ALA A 34 47.68 17.02 7.34
C ALA A 34 47.03 18.21 8.08
N ALA A 35 45.82 18.04 8.57
CA ALA A 35 45.27 18.86 9.66
C ALA A 35 44.20 18.12 10.44
N SER A 36 44.55 17.80 11.66
CA SER A 36 43.81 17.76 12.93
C SER A 36 42.40 17.19 12.97
N THR A 37 42.32 16.07 13.61
CA THR A 37 41.20 15.41 14.25
C THR A 37 40.43 16.29 15.23
N THR A 38 39.15 16.49 15.02
CA THR A 38 38.19 16.65 16.09
C THR A 38 37.08 15.60 15.86
N ALA A 39 37.16 14.54 16.63
CA ALA A 39 36.14 13.51 16.68
C ALA A 39 34.88 14.07 17.35
N SER A 40 33.86 14.39 16.56
CA SER A 40 32.50 14.54 17.06
C SER A 40 31.86 13.17 17.04
N ALA A 41 31.67 12.57 18.22
CA ALA A 41 30.96 11.33 18.42
C ALA A 41 29.48 11.58 18.10
N ALA A 42 29.07 11.22 16.86
CA ALA A 42 27.68 11.07 16.52
C ALA A 42 27.19 9.76 17.17
N SER A 43 26.44 9.88 18.26
CA SER A 43 25.68 8.77 18.82
C SER A 43 24.64 8.31 17.79
N THR A 44 24.99 7.28 17.04
CA THR A 44 24.02 6.48 16.29
C THR A 44 23.24 5.63 17.30
N THR A 45 22.15 6.17 17.82
CA THR A 45 21.09 5.35 18.41
C THR A 45 20.47 4.55 17.27
N ALA A 46 20.97 3.34 17.06
CA ALA A 46 20.27 2.33 16.29
C ALA A 46 18.98 2.04 17.07
N SER A 47 17.87 2.57 16.56
CA SER A 47 16.55 2.18 17.02
C SER A 47 16.37 0.72 16.62
N ALA A 48 16.60 -0.19 17.57
CA ALA A 48 16.23 -1.58 17.41
C ALA A 48 14.71 -1.62 17.18
N ALA A 49 14.29 -2.05 15.99
CA ALA A 49 12.90 -2.36 15.73
C ALA A 49 12.50 -3.51 16.67
N SER A 50 11.93 -3.15 17.81
CA SER A 50 11.30 -4.09 18.72
C SER A 50 10.07 -4.63 18.03
N THR A 51 10.14 -5.87 17.56
CA THR A 51 8.97 -6.68 17.18
C THR A 51 8.21 -7.04 18.44
N THR A 52 7.64 -6.06 19.11
CA THR A 52 6.66 -6.30 20.16
C THR A 52 5.32 -6.52 19.48
N THR A 53 4.79 -7.72 19.62
CA THR A 53 3.38 -8.06 19.36
C THR A 53 2.53 -7.13 20.26
N SER A 54 2.23 -5.94 19.76
CA SER A 54 1.52 -4.93 20.55
C SER A 54 0.02 -5.11 20.32
N ALA A 55 -0.72 -5.20 21.44
CA ALA A 55 -2.17 -5.11 21.39
C ALA A 55 -2.61 -3.80 20.73
N ALA A 56 -3.81 -3.77 20.14
CA ALA A 56 -4.38 -2.55 19.61
C ALA A 56 -4.44 -1.45 20.68
N PRO A 57 -4.11 -0.19 20.35
CA PRO A 57 -4.10 0.90 21.32
C PRO A 57 -5.51 1.19 21.83
N THR A 58 -5.60 1.54 23.12
CA THR A 58 -6.88 1.80 23.80
C THR A 58 -7.11 3.28 24.11
N THR A 59 -6.04 4.09 24.19
CA THR A 59 -6.15 5.54 24.38
C THR A 59 -6.35 6.26 23.05
N GLU A 60 -6.97 7.44 23.07
CA GLU A 60 -7.22 8.24 21.86
C GLU A 60 -5.91 8.61 21.17
N GLU A 61 -4.91 9.11 21.91
CA GLU A 61 -3.60 9.45 21.37
C GLU A 61 -2.89 8.22 20.78
N GLY A 62 -2.97 7.07 21.46
CA GLY A 62 -2.41 5.82 20.98
C GLY A 62 -3.08 5.38 19.67
N LYS A 63 -4.40 5.51 19.55
CA LYS A 63 -5.15 5.21 18.33
C LYS A 63 -4.75 6.15 17.19
N ILE A 64 -4.61 7.44 17.45
CA ILE A 64 -4.18 8.42 16.46
C ILE A 64 -2.78 8.07 15.95
N GLN A 65 -1.82 7.81 16.82
CA GLN A 65 -0.45 7.45 16.44
C GLN A 65 -0.41 6.12 15.66
N ASN A 66 -1.16 5.13 16.10
CA ASN A 66 -1.26 3.85 15.42
C ASN A 66 -1.89 4.00 14.01
N ALA A 67 -2.98 4.74 13.87
CA ALA A 67 -3.59 5.03 12.58
C ALA A 67 -2.60 5.74 11.63
N MET A 68 -1.85 6.71 12.13
CA MET A 68 -0.85 7.45 11.34
C MET A 68 0.30 6.56 10.87
N SER A 69 0.67 5.54 11.63
CA SER A 69 1.75 4.60 11.24
C SER A 69 1.41 3.75 10.01
N ALA A 70 0.15 3.75 9.58
CA ALA A 70 -0.28 3.00 8.40
C ALA A 70 0.28 3.54 7.08
N ALA A 71 0.63 4.83 7.02
CA ALA A 71 1.02 5.51 5.78
C ALA A 71 2.24 6.43 6.00
N PRO A 72 2.91 6.87 4.90
CA PRO A 72 3.96 7.89 5.01
C PRO A 72 3.44 9.17 5.64
N ASP A 73 4.32 9.92 6.32
CA ASP A 73 4.00 11.20 6.97
C ASP A 73 3.35 12.21 6.03
N SER A 74 3.77 12.24 4.76
CA SER A 74 3.16 13.09 3.72
C SER A 74 1.67 12.84 3.50
N VAL A 75 1.18 11.68 3.89
CA VAL A 75 -0.25 11.30 3.84
C VAL A 75 -0.87 11.41 5.23
N SER A 76 -0.29 10.75 6.23
CA SER A 76 -0.92 10.55 7.53
C SER A 76 -1.01 11.83 8.37
N GLN A 77 -0.08 12.79 8.21
CA GLN A 77 -0.08 14.04 8.99
C GLN A 77 -1.31 14.91 8.73
N ALA A 78 -1.83 14.94 7.50
CA ALA A 78 -3.01 15.73 7.12
C ALA A 78 -4.28 14.89 6.93
N ALA A 79 -4.24 13.58 7.23
CA ALA A 79 -5.38 12.68 7.11
C ALA A 79 -6.40 12.85 8.25
N THR A 80 -7.66 12.62 7.95
CA THR A 80 -8.69 12.42 8.98
C THR A 80 -8.42 11.09 9.70
N ILE A 81 -8.48 11.08 11.02
CA ILE A 81 -8.38 9.86 11.81
C ILE A 81 -9.76 9.48 12.34
N MET A 82 -10.18 8.26 12.03
CA MET A 82 -11.46 7.70 12.48
C MET A 82 -11.21 6.49 13.37
N ASP A 83 -12.01 6.35 14.42
CA ASP A 83 -12.02 5.13 15.25
C ASP A 83 -13.12 4.17 14.78
N TRP A 84 -12.88 2.89 15.04
CA TRP A 84 -13.83 1.83 14.75
C TRP A 84 -15.08 1.96 15.63
N PRO A 85 -16.25 1.53 15.11
CA PRO A 85 -17.44 1.42 15.93
C PRO A 85 -17.22 0.46 17.11
N ALA A 86 -17.79 0.80 18.27
CA ALA A 86 -17.74 -0.07 19.44
C ALA A 86 -18.50 -1.41 19.23
N THR A 87 -19.43 -1.44 18.28
CA THR A 87 -20.21 -2.64 17.92
C THR A 87 -20.32 -2.75 16.39
N GLU A 88 -20.44 -3.97 15.87
CA GLU A 88 -20.64 -4.20 14.43
C GLU A 88 -21.87 -3.42 13.92
N GLY A 89 -21.70 -2.71 12.80
CA GLY A 89 -22.75 -1.84 12.23
C GLY A 89 -22.94 -0.50 12.93
N GLY A 90 -22.18 -0.20 13.98
CA GLY A 90 -22.19 1.08 14.68
C GLY A 90 -21.60 2.22 13.86
N LYS A 91 -21.54 3.41 14.44
CA LYS A 91 -20.98 4.61 13.80
C LYS A 91 -19.49 4.72 14.11
N PHE A 92 -18.71 5.09 13.10
CA PHE A 92 -17.32 5.50 13.26
C PHE A 92 -17.25 6.83 14.02
N THR A 93 -16.21 6.99 14.85
CA THR A 93 -15.98 8.23 15.62
C THR A 93 -14.76 8.95 15.05
N GLN A 94 -14.85 10.24 14.78
CA GLN A 94 -13.72 11.04 14.35
C GLN A 94 -12.86 11.41 15.55
N LEU A 95 -11.60 10.97 15.53
CA LEU A 95 -10.59 11.33 16.54
C LEU A 95 -9.83 12.60 16.16
N ARG A 96 -9.58 12.80 14.86
CA ARG A 96 -8.88 13.98 14.34
C ARG A 96 -9.43 14.36 12.97
N ALA A 97 -9.70 15.64 12.75
CA ALA A 97 -10.03 16.18 11.43
C ALA A 97 -8.77 16.24 10.55
N GLY A 98 -8.94 16.01 9.24
CA GLY A 98 -7.89 16.09 8.23
C GLY A 98 -8.29 17.02 7.08
N THR A 99 -7.34 17.30 6.17
CA THR A 99 -7.50 18.26 5.08
C THR A 99 -7.14 17.71 3.70
N ASN A 100 -6.57 16.50 3.61
CA ASN A 100 -6.07 15.94 2.34
C ASN A 100 -6.97 14.88 1.70
N GLY A 101 -8.16 14.63 2.26
CA GLY A 101 -9.12 13.65 1.74
C GLY A 101 -8.81 12.19 2.09
N TRP A 102 -7.68 11.91 2.73
CA TRP A 102 -7.35 10.59 3.26
C TRP A 102 -8.03 10.36 4.61
N VAL A 103 -8.41 9.11 4.85
CA VAL A 103 -8.93 8.66 6.15
C VAL A 103 -8.09 7.51 6.66
N CYS A 104 -7.55 7.64 7.87
CA CYS A 104 -6.79 6.59 8.51
C CYS A 104 -7.56 6.01 9.72
N TYR A 105 -7.38 4.72 9.93
CA TYR A 105 -8.00 3.94 11.00
C TYR A 105 -6.91 3.26 11.82
N PRO A 106 -7.02 3.23 13.16
CA PRO A 106 -6.13 2.43 13.99
C PRO A 106 -6.37 0.93 13.75
N SER A 107 -5.50 0.12 14.30
CA SER A 107 -5.69 -1.33 14.35
C SER A 107 -7.05 -1.67 14.94
N THR A 108 -7.71 -2.66 14.36
CA THR A 108 -9.02 -3.12 14.83
C THR A 108 -8.94 -3.64 16.27
N PRO A 109 -9.93 -3.35 17.14
CA PRO A 109 -9.91 -3.78 18.54
C PRO A 109 -10.21 -5.26 18.74
N ALA A 110 -10.07 -6.11 17.71
CA ALA A 110 -10.35 -7.53 17.81
C ALA A 110 -9.49 -8.20 18.89
N ALA A 111 -10.13 -8.67 19.90
CA ALA A 111 -9.55 -9.16 21.14
C ALA A 111 -8.73 -10.45 21.04
N SER A 112 -8.58 -11.07 19.86
CA SER A 112 -8.03 -12.40 19.72
C SER A 112 -6.79 -12.52 18.83
N SER A 113 -6.29 -11.43 18.26
CA SER A 113 -5.14 -11.51 17.37
C SER A 113 -3.83 -11.35 18.12
N ALA A 114 -3.13 -12.46 18.33
CA ALA A 114 -1.75 -12.45 18.77
C ALA A 114 -0.76 -12.02 17.66
N VAL A 115 -1.27 -11.67 16.49
CA VAL A 115 -0.48 -11.43 15.27
C VAL A 115 -0.66 -9.99 14.83
N GLY A 116 0.37 -9.17 15.01
CA GLY A 116 0.55 -7.88 14.35
C GLY A 116 -0.50 -6.79 14.60
N GLN A 117 -0.30 -5.70 13.93
CA GLN A 117 -1.19 -4.55 13.88
C GLN A 117 -1.73 -4.41 12.45
N ASP A 118 -2.93 -3.85 12.30
CA ASP A 118 -3.60 -3.68 11.01
C ASP A 118 -4.14 -2.25 10.78
N PRO A 119 -3.39 -1.18 11.16
CA PRO A 119 -3.84 0.17 10.86
C PRO A 119 -3.81 0.40 9.34
N MET A 120 -4.74 1.22 8.85
CA MET A 120 -4.85 1.49 7.43
C MET A 120 -5.16 2.96 7.13
N CYS A 121 -4.66 3.47 6.00
CA CYS A 121 -5.02 4.78 5.46
C CYS A 121 -5.58 4.61 4.05
N LEU A 122 -6.74 5.17 3.79
CA LEU A 122 -7.52 5.00 2.56
C LEU A 122 -7.70 6.34 1.84
N ASP A 123 -7.49 6.38 0.54
CA ASP A 123 -7.91 7.50 -0.31
C ASP A 123 -9.44 7.50 -0.54
N ALA A 124 -9.95 8.50 -1.23
CA ALA A 124 -11.39 8.66 -1.44
C ALA A 124 -12.03 7.49 -2.22
N GLU A 125 -11.33 6.90 -3.20
CA GLU A 125 -11.86 5.75 -3.95
C GLU A 125 -11.80 4.47 -3.14
N PHE A 126 -10.72 4.27 -2.38
CA PHE A 126 -10.61 3.10 -1.51
C PHE A 126 -11.62 3.15 -0.36
N GLN A 127 -11.99 4.34 0.14
CA GLN A 127 -13.08 4.50 1.12
C GLN A 127 -14.42 4.00 0.56
N LYS A 128 -14.73 4.25 -0.73
CA LYS A 128 -15.92 3.70 -1.38
C LYS A 128 -15.88 2.17 -1.45
N TRP A 129 -14.72 1.63 -1.78
CA TRP A 129 -14.49 0.19 -1.79
C TRP A 129 -14.68 -0.43 -0.39
N ALA A 130 -14.07 0.15 0.63
CA ALA A 130 -14.15 -0.31 2.01
C ALA A 130 -15.59 -0.22 2.55
N GLY A 131 -16.31 0.87 2.26
CA GLY A 131 -17.71 1.03 2.62
C GLY A 131 -18.62 -0.04 1.98
N ALA A 132 -18.37 -0.37 0.71
CA ALA A 132 -19.10 -1.43 0.04
C ALA A 132 -18.80 -2.82 0.64
N TRP A 133 -17.54 -3.09 0.99
CA TRP A 133 -17.14 -4.33 1.65
C TRP A 133 -17.76 -4.47 3.04
N LEU A 134 -17.67 -3.44 3.88
CA LEU A 134 -18.24 -3.43 5.23
C LEU A 134 -19.76 -3.66 5.22
N THR A 135 -20.47 -3.12 4.24
CA THR A 135 -21.91 -3.26 4.10
C THR A 135 -22.32 -4.44 3.22
N LYS A 136 -21.37 -5.27 2.80
CA LYS A 136 -21.57 -6.47 1.96
C LYS A 136 -22.36 -6.18 0.68
N MET A 137 -22.14 -5.03 0.05
CA MET A 137 -22.76 -4.69 -1.22
C MET A 137 -22.36 -5.70 -2.31
N LYS A 138 -23.21 -5.89 -3.31
CA LYS A 138 -22.93 -6.83 -4.42
C LYS A 138 -21.60 -6.50 -5.14
N SER A 139 -21.26 -5.21 -5.27
CA SER A 139 -19.96 -4.74 -5.77
C SER A 139 -19.70 -3.29 -5.37
N PRO A 140 -18.43 -2.89 -5.16
CA PRO A 140 -18.07 -1.49 -5.03
C PRO A 140 -18.41 -0.69 -6.29
N LYS A 141 -18.85 0.55 -6.13
CA LYS A 141 -19.10 1.47 -7.26
C LYS A 141 -17.93 2.45 -7.37
N LEU A 142 -16.82 1.98 -7.93
CA LEU A 142 -15.63 2.77 -8.13
C LEU A 142 -15.70 3.54 -9.46
N THR A 143 -15.18 4.76 -9.49
CA THR A 143 -15.05 5.60 -10.68
C THR A 143 -13.59 5.79 -11.10
N GLY A 144 -12.65 5.44 -10.23
CA GLY A 144 -11.20 5.55 -10.44
C GLY A 144 -10.42 4.48 -9.71
N VAL A 145 -9.11 4.60 -9.78
CA VAL A 145 -8.18 3.80 -9.00
C VAL A 145 -8.18 4.33 -7.57
N GLY A 146 -8.27 3.43 -6.60
CA GLY A 146 -8.13 3.74 -5.18
C GLY A 146 -6.85 3.15 -4.62
N VAL A 147 -6.27 3.84 -3.65
CA VAL A 147 -5.04 3.44 -2.97
C VAL A 147 -5.26 3.39 -1.46
N ALA A 148 -4.72 2.35 -0.84
CA ALA A 148 -4.64 2.26 0.61
C ALA A 148 -3.25 1.83 1.07
N TYR A 149 -2.85 2.30 2.24
CA TYR A 149 -1.60 1.94 2.89
C TYR A 149 -1.87 1.09 4.12
N MET A 150 -1.11 0.01 4.29
CA MET A 150 -1.01 -0.80 5.50
C MET A 150 0.47 -1.08 5.80
N LEU A 151 1.24 -0.04 6.15
CA LEU A 151 2.69 -0.14 6.33
C LEU A 151 3.12 -0.88 7.61
N GLN A 152 2.18 -1.22 8.49
CA GLN A 152 2.41 -2.11 9.63
C GLN A 152 2.05 -3.57 9.32
N GLY A 153 1.60 -3.85 8.08
CA GLY A 153 1.04 -5.14 7.71
C GLY A 153 -0.41 -5.32 8.13
N ASP A 154 -0.87 -6.56 8.15
CA ASP A 154 -2.19 -6.94 8.61
C ASP A 154 -2.15 -8.13 9.59
N ARG A 155 -3.32 -8.52 10.09
CA ARG A 155 -3.51 -9.69 10.96
C ARG A 155 -4.00 -10.92 10.22
N GLY A 156 -4.01 -10.83 8.91
CA GLY A 156 -4.40 -11.88 8.00
C GLY A 156 -5.83 -11.76 7.49
N ALA A 157 -6.00 -12.34 6.31
CA ALA A 157 -7.29 -12.51 5.65
C ALA A 157 -7.27 -13.80 4.81
N SER A 158 -8.45 -14.35 4.50
CA SER A 158 -8.56 -15.35 3.45
C SER A 158 -8.19 -14.73 2.10
N VAL A 159 -7.44 -15.45 1.30
CA VAL A 159 -7.03 -14.98 -0.04
C VAL A 159 -8.20 -15.00 -1.02
N THR A 160 -9.19 -15.86 -0.80
CA THR A 160 -10.31 -16.08 -1.73
C THR A 160 -11.66 -15.61 -1.22
N ASP A 161 -11.90 -15.65 0.11
CA ASP A 161 -13.18 -15.25 0.72
C ASP A 161 -13.07 -13.87 1.40
N PRO A 162 -13.68 -12.81 0.84
CA PRO A 162 -13.65 -11.47 1.42
C PRO A 162 -14.37 -11.36 2.77
N PHE A 163 -15.13 -12.36 3.19
CA PHE A 163 -15.96 -12.33 4.39
C PHE A 163 -15.59 -13.35 5.46
N ALA A 164 -14.54 -14.14 5.25
CA ALA A 164 -13.96 -14.98 6.29
C ALA A 164 -13.45 -14.11 7.45
N LYS A 165 -13.78 -14.49 8.68
CA LYS A 165 -13.51 -13.69 9.89
C LYS A 165 -12.24 -14.11 10.62
N SER A 166 -11.76 -15.32 10.37
CA SER A 166 -10.61 -15.90 11.08
C SER A 166 -9.91 -16.99 10.26
N ALA A 167 -8.70 -17.34 10.67
CA ALA A 167 -7.98 -18.48 10.11
C ALA A 167 -8.70 -19.83 10.33
N ALA A 168 -9.65 -19.90 11.24
CA ALA A 168 -10.48 -21.10 11.43
C ALA A 168 -11.56 -21.22 10.33
N ASP A 169 -11.96 -20.10 9.73
CA ASP A 169 -13.01 -20.05 8.71
C ASP A 169 -12.45 -20.31 7.30
N ALA A 170 -11.13 -20.15 7.09
CA ALA A 170 -10.52 -20.22 5.77
C ALA A 170 -9.16 -20.90 5.81
N LYS A 171 -8.97 -21.92 4.94
CA LYS A 171 -7.70 -22.67 4.83
C LYS A 171 -6.58 -21.89 4.13
N ASP A 172 -6.93 -20.84 3.41
CA ASP A 172 -6.06 -19.97 2.62
C ASP A 172 -5.77 -18.63 3.34
N TRP A 173 -5.79 -18.65 4.67
CA TRP A 173 -5.49 -17.49 5.49
C TRP A 173 -4.03 -17.07 5.37
N VAL A 174 -3.78 -15.81 5.05
CA VAL A 174 -2.45 -15.23 4.87
C VAL A 174 -2.33 -13.97 5.70
N VAL A 175 -1.25 -13.84 6.47
CA VAL A 175 -0.83 -12.60 7.13
C VAL A 175 0.12 -11.87 6.19
N ALA A 176 -0.26 -10.68 5.74
CA ALA A 176 0.57 -9.87 4.88
C ALA A 176 1.44 -8.91 5.71
N GLY A 177 2.73 -8.83 5.39
CA GLY A 177 3.62 -7.79 5.89
C GLY A 177 3.25 -6.41 5.36
N PRO A 178 4.12 -5.38 5.56
CA PRO A 178 3.89 -4.05 5.03
C PRO A 178 3.54 -4.06 3.54
N HIS A 179 2.45 -3.38 3.18
CA HIS A 179 1.96 -3.38 1.81
C HIS A 179 1.12 -2.15 1.47
N ILE A 180 0.92 -1.97 0.17
CA ILE A 180 -0.03 -1.02 -0.41
C ILE A 180 -1.13 -1.83 -1.10
N MET A 181 -2.38 -1.40 -0.98
CA MET A 181 -3.51 -1.97 -1.71
C MET A 181 -3.96 -1.04 -2.82
N ILE A 182 -4.31 -1.58 -3.98
CA ILE A 182 -4.80 -0.80 -5.12
C ILE A 182 -6.09 -1.42 -5.65
N THR A 183 -7.16 -0.62 -5.67
CA THR A 183 -8.46 -0.99 -6.27
C THR A 183 -8.62 -0.37 -7.66
N THR A 184 -9.47 -0.98 -8.48
CA THR A 184 -9.83 -0.48 -9.81
C THR A 184 -11.29 -0.78 -10.13
N PRO A 185 -11.99 0.08 -10.91
CA PRO A 185 -13.34 -0.20 -11.39
C PRO A 185 -13.44 -1.47 -12.24
N ASN A 186 -12.34 -1.85 -12.92
CA ASN A 186 -12.27 -3.02 -13.80
C ASN A 186 -11.42 -4.13 -13.15
N THR A 187 -12.01 -4.93 -12.28
CA THR A 187 -11.32 -6.05 -11.64
C THR A 187 -10.91 -7.16 -12.62
N ALA A 188 -11.51 -7.24 -13.81
CA ALA A 188 -11.10 -8.20 -14.84
C ALA A 188 -9.69 -7.93 -15.37
N SER A 189 -9.23 -6.67 -15.36
CA SER A 189 -7.85 -6.32 -15.74
C SER A 189 -6.78 -6.91 -14.80
N LEU A 190 -7.17 -7.33 -13.60
CA LEU A 190 -6.28 -7.92 -12.61
C LEU A 190 -6.00 -9.42 -12.85
N ALA A 191 -6.65 -10.03 -13.85
CA ALA A 191 -6.54 -11.47 -14.12
C ALA A 191 -5.11 -11.94 -14.41
N VAL A 192 -4.23 -11.05 -14.91
CA VAL A 192 -2.83 -11.35 -15.27
C VAL A 192 -1.92 -11.51 -14.05
N LEU A 193 -2.29 -10.97 -12.90
CA LEU A 193 -1.50 -11.08 -11.66
C LEU A 193 -1.81 -12.40 -10.93
N PRO A 194 -0.85 -12.95 -10.15
CA PRO A 194 -1.12 -14.12 -9.32
C PRO A 194 -2.21 -13.84 -8.28
N GLY A 195 -2.98 -14.85 -7.91
CA GLY A 195 -4.05 -14.75 -6.89
C GLY A 195 -3.59 -15.13 -5.48
N VAL A 196 -2.30 -15.34 -5.28
CA VAL A 196 -1.69 -15.69 -3.99
C VAL A 196 -0.36 -14.96 -3.85
N PRO A 197 0.11 -14.68 -2.63
CA PRO A 197 1.42 -14.06 -2.43
C PRO A 197 2.53 -14.98 -2.94
N THR A 198 3.42 -14.44 -3.76
CA THR A 198 4.52 -15.19 -4.38
C THR A 198 5.77 -14.33 -4.43
N GLY A 199 6.78 -14.64 -3.62
CA GLY A 199 8.11 -14.08 -3.72
C GLY A 199 8.23 -12.54 -3.62
N GLY A 200 7.28 -11.86 -3.00
CA GLY A 200 7.30 -10.40 -2.82
C GLY A 200 6.87 -9.59 -4.05
N ILE A 201 6.35 -10.23 -5.11
CA ILE A 201 5.75 -9.54 -6.25
C ILE A 201 4.28 -9.15 -5.96
N PRO A 202 3.71 -8.16 -6.66
CA PRO A 202 2.29 -7.83 -6.56
C PRO A 202 1.40 -9.02 -6.91
N TRP A 203 0.31 -9.18 -6.15
CA TRP A 203 -0.67 -10.24 -6.31
C TRP A 203 -2.09 -9.72 -6.06
N VAL A 204 -3.12 -10.50 -6.37
CA VAL A 204 -4.53 -10.08 -6.25
C VAL A 204 -5.19 -10.84 -5.13
N MET A 205 -5.55 -10.13 -4.07
CA MET A 205 -6.42 -10.65 -3.02
C MET A 205 -7.86 -10.68 -3.52
N TRP A 206 -8.62 -11.72 -3.16
CA TRP A 206 -10.01 -11.98 -3.54
C TRP A 206 -10.23 -12.01 -5.05
N LYS A 207 -9.23 -12.55 -5.78
CA LYS A 207 -9.24 -12.67 -7.24
C LYS A 207 -10.52 -13.36 -7.72
N GLY A 208 -11.17 -12.78 -8.74
CA GLY A 208 -12.43 -13.30 -9.30
C GLY A 208 -13.68 -12.82 -8.55
N THR A 209 -13.54 -12.05 -7.47
CA THR A 209 -14.66 -11.42 -6.78
C THR A 209 -14.80 -9.94 -7.15
N PRO A 210 -15.94 -9.30 -6.88
CA PRO A 210 -16.10 -7.85 -7.04
C PRO A 210 -15.19 -7.00 -6.14
N TYR A 211 -14.60 -7.62 -5.12
CA TYR A 211 -13.70 -6.98 -4.15
C TYR A 211 -12.23 -7.22 -4.44
N ALA A 212 -11.90 -7.81 -5.61
CA ALA A 212 -10.52 -8.03 -6.01
C ALA A 212 -9.71 -6.74 -6.01
N HIS A 213 -8.53 -6.78 -5.41
CA HIS A 213 -7.60 -5.66 -5.35
C HIS A 213 -6.16 -6.16 -5.36
N ILE A 214 -5.24 -5.29 -5.80
CA ILE A 214 -3.82 -5.62 -5.86
C ILE A 214 -3.20 -5.39 -4.48
N MET A 215 -2.44 -6.37 -4.01
CA MET A 215 -1.54 -6.32 -2.88
C MET A 215 -0.13 -6.06 -3.39
N VAL A 216 0.48 -4.95 -3.01
CA VAL A 216 1.86 -4.59 -3.37
C VAL A 216 2.73 -4.65 -2.12
N PRO A 217 3.49 -5.74 -1.91
CA PRO A 217 4.42 -5.83 -0.79
C PRO A 217 5.46 -4.72 -0.86
N VAL A 218 5.74 -4.08 0.29
CA VAL A 218 6.79 -3.06 0.40
C VAL A 218 7.81 -3.48 1.45
N LYS A 219 9.08 -3.14 1.21
CA LYS A 219 10.13 -3.31 2.22
C LYS A 219 10.17 -2.05 3.07
N GLN A 220 10.24 -2.22 4.37
CA GLN A 220 10.61 -1.16 5.32
C GLN A 220 12.10 -1.10 5.48
#